data_d6b1229aecd9e937830d56ac894429aa
#
_entry.id   d6b1229aecd9e937830d56ac894429aa
#
_cell.length_a   1.000
_cell.length_b   1.000
_cell.length_c   1.000
_cell.angle_alpha   90.00
_cell.angle_beta   90.00
_cell.angle_gamma   90.00
#
_symmetry.space_group_name_H-M   'P 1'
#
loop_
_entity.id
_entity.type
_entity.pdbx_description
1 polymer ?
#
loop_
_entity_poly.entity_id
_entity_poly.type
_entity_poly.pdbx_seq_one_letter_code
_entity_poly.pdbx_strand_id
1 'polypeptide(L)'
;FMPHTLWRSIIMINVNPILEVEDIAVEFSVNQQFSFPWQQKKFIKAVDGVSFSLQEGETMGIVGETGCGKSSLARAIIKMIPIKSGKVFWRGDNIISFNKSKTQKIRKEIQMIFQDPLASLNPRMNIGEIISEPLRTHFPKMTSNDLKLQVREMMEKVGLLPNLINRYPHEFSGGQCQRIGIARALILKPKLIICDEPVSALDVSIQGQIINLLKSIQNELKLSLIFITHDLSIAKHISDNIMVLYFGKSVEMNSSK
;
A
#
# COMPACT_ATOMS: atom_id res chain seq x y z
N PHE A 1 25.95 18.36 7.80
CA PHE A 1 25.90 17.30 6.77
C PHE A 1 26.84 16.19 7.20
N MET A 2 26.32 15.16 7.91
CA MET A 2 27.11 13.95 8.22
C MET A 2 26.77 12.87 7.17
N PRO A 3 27.76 12.11 6.67
CA PRO A 3 27.54 11.11 5.65
C PRO A 3 26.71 9.93 6.19
N HIS A 4 25.81 9.40 5.36
CA HIS A 4 24.86 8.31 5.60
C HIS A 4 25.45 7.01 6.19
N THR A 5 26.75 6.86 6.26
CA THR A 5 27.46 5.68 6.79
C THR A 5 27.53 5.60 8.31
N LEU A 6 27.28 6.69 9.04
CA LEU A 6 27.40 6.73 10.52
C LEU A 6 26.13 6.32 11.28
N TRP A 7 24.97 6.22 10.62
CA TRP A 7 23.71 5.79 11.26
C TRP A 7 23.63 4.28 11.51
N ARG A 8 24.49 3.47 10.83
CA ARG A 8 24.56 2.00 11.05
C ARG A 8 25.15 1.58 12.40
N SER A 9 25.75 2.49 13.17
CA SER A 9 26.58 2.11 14.33
C SER A 9 25.92 2.28 15.70
N ILE A 10 24.69 2.82 15.81
CA ILE A 10 24.13 3.20 17.12
C ILE A 10 22.98 2.30 17.60
N ILE A 11 22.34 1.49 16.75
CA ILE A 11 21.31 0.54 17.22
C ILE A 11 21.63 -0.85 16.63
N MET A 12 22.53 -1.58 17.28
CA MET A 12 22.63 -3.03 17.13
C MET A 12 21.57 -3.74 17.97
N ILE A 13 20.30 -3.62 17.60
CA ILE A 13 19.36 -4.73 17.74
C ILE A 13 19.26 -5.30 16.33
N ASN A 14 19.78 -6.50 16.14
CA ASN A 14 19.86 -7.19 14.87
C ASN A 14 18.46 -7.70 14.44
N VAL A 15 17.50 -6.78 14.25
CA VAL A 15 16.17 -7.07 13.74
C VAL A 15 16.20 -6.70 12.25
N ASN A 16 16.29 -7.73 11.40
CA ASN A 16 16.19 -7.50 9.96
C ASN A 16 14.84 -6.85 9.63
N PRO A 17 14.84 -5.71 8.92
CA PRO A 17 13.59 -5.05 8.54
C PRO A 17 12.74 -5.99 7.66
N ILE A 18 11.41 -5.88 7.81
CA ILE A 18 10.49 -6.64 6.95
C ILE A 18 10.54 -6.13 5.51
N LEU A 19 10.72 -4.83 5.34
CA LEU A 19 10.89 -4.14 4.06
C LEU A 19 12.08 -3.18 4.14
N GLU A 20 12.95 -3.23 3.13
CA GLU A 20 14.03 -2.26 2.94
C GLU A 20 13.98 -1.74 1.50
N VAL A 21 13.98 -0.45 1.34
CA VAL A 21 13.96 0.27 0.07
C VAL A 21 15.28 1.02 -0.06
N GLU A 22 16.05 0.74 -1.13
CA GLU A 22 17.34 1.34 -1.38
C GLU A 22 17.35 2.09 -2.70
N ASP A 23 17.56 3.40 -2.64
CA ASP A 23 17.83 4.31 -3.77
C ASP A 23 16.83 4.14 -4.94
N ILE A 24 15.55 4.00 -4.63
CA ILE A 24 14.50 3.80 -5.65
C ILE A 24 14.32 5.06 -6.47
N ALA A 25 14.42 4.89 -7.81
CA ALA A 25 14.07 5.91 -8.79
C ALA A 25 13.01 5.40 -9.76
N VAL A 26 12.02 6.27 -10.05
CA VAL A 26 10.93 6.01 -11.00
C VAL A 26 10.83 7.18 -11.96
N GLU A 27 10.84 6.87 -13.26
CA GLU A 27 10.68 7.87 -14.34
C GLU A 27 9.53 7.49 -15.26
N PHE A 28 8.77 8.49 -15.67
CA PHE A 28 7.74 8.35 -16.69
C PHE A 28 8.14 9.10 -17.96
N SER A 29 7.98 8.45 -19.13
CA SER A 29 8.16 9.12 -20.40
C SER A 29 6.98 10.06 -20.66
N VAL A 30 7.28 11.30 -21.04
CA VAL A 30 6.26 12.25 -21.49
C VAL A 30 6.08 12.07 -22.99
N ASN A 31 4.93 11.52 -23.38
CA ASN A 31 4.54 11.51 -24.79
C ASN A 31 4.14 12.92 -25.22
N GLN A 32 4.97 13.59 -26.01
CA GLN A 32 4.54 14.81 -26.71
C GLN A 32 3.61 14.39 -27.88
N GLN A 33 2.43 14.98 -27.96
CA GLN A 33 1.43 14.71 -29.02
C GLN A 33 1.96 14.88 -30.46
N PHE A 34 3.09 15.59 -30.63
CA PHE A 34 3.82 15.76 -31.87
C PHE A 34 5.31 15.58 -31.59
N SER A 35 5.79 14.34 -31.49
CA SER A 35 7.22 14.07 -31.41
C SER A 35 7.73 13.58 -32.77
N PHE A 36 8.68 14.31 -33.35
CA PHE A 36 9.43 13.85 -34.51
C PHE A 36 10.37 12.69 -34.09
N PRO A 37 10.69 11.72 -34.97
CA PRO A 37 11.48 10.54 -34.65
C PRO A 37 12.88 10.84 -34.03
N TRP A 38 13.39 12.05 -34.22
CA TRP A 38 14.70 12.53 -33.72
C TRP A 38 14.61 13.35 -32.44
N GLN A 39 13.41 13.62 -31.88
CA GLN A 39 13.30 14.33 -30.61
C GLN A 39 13.64 13.42 -29.43
N GLN A 40 14.46 13.92 -28.51
CA GLN A 40 14.77 13.23 -27.27
C GLN A 40 13.50 13.09 -26.40
N LYS A 41 13.23 11.86 -25.96
CA LYS A 41 12.13 11.60 -25.01
C LYS A 41 12.39 12.37 -23.73
N LYS A 42 11.43 13.20 -23.32
CA LYS A 42 11.47 13.84 -22.00
C LYS A 42 10.96 12.87 -20.94
N PHE A 43 11.63 12.84 -19.80
CA PHE A 43 11.25 12.02 -18.66
C PHE A 43 10.93 12.91 -17.47
N ILE A 44 9.89 12.55 -16.73
CA ILE A 44 9.58 13.13 -15.43
C ILE A 44 10.04 12.13 -14.37
N LYS A 45 10.91 12.58 -13.48
CA LYS A 45 11.30 11.79 -12.30
C LYS A 45 10.20 11.90 -11.25
N ALA A 46 9.42 10.84 -11.10
CA ALA A 46 8.38 10.79 -10.07
C ALA A 46 8.93 10.40 -8.70
N VAL A 47 10.00 9.59 -8.67
CA VAL A 47 10.76 9.23 -7.47
C VAL A 47 12.25 9.31 -7.83
N ASP A 48 13.06 9.90 -6.96
CA ASP A 48 14.47 10.19 -7.21
C ASP A 48 15.32 9.87 -5.97
N GLY A 49 15.75 8.62 -5.84
CA GLY A 49 16.70 8.19 -4.82
C GLY A 49 16.10 8.03 -3.41
N VAL A 50 14.90 7.47 -3.29
CA VAL A 50 14.23 7.28 -1.99
C VAL A 50 14.73 5.99 -1.33
N SER A 51 15.12 6.10 -0.04
CA SER A 51 15.56 4.98 0.79
C SER A 51 14.91 5.05 2.16
N PHE A 52 14.42 3.90 2.65
CA PHE A 52 13.91 3.73 4.02
C PHE A 52 13.82 2.26 4.38
N SER A 53 13.62 1.98 5.67
CA SER A 53 13.35 0.63 6.19
C SER A 53 12.10 0.63 7.05
N LEU A 54 11.42 -0.53 7.12
CA LEU A 54 10.22 -0.76 7.91
C LEU A 54 10.40 -2.04 8.73
N GLN A 55 10.15 -1.97 10.04
CA GLN A 55 10.20 -3.13 10.92
C GLN A 55 8.87 -3.90 10.90
N GLU A 56 8.89 -5.16 11.32
CA GLU A 56 7.66 -5.96 11.44
C GLU A 56 6.72 -5.35 12.49
N GLY A 57 5.46 -5.15 12.13
CA GLY A 57 4.43 -4.53 12.99
C GLY A 57 4.47 -3.01 13.06
N GLU A 58 5.44 -2.35 12.41
CA GLU A 58 5.60 -0.90 12.39
C GLU A 58 4.72 -0.24 11.33
N THR A 59 4.36 1.04 11.54
CA THR A 59 3.73 1.91 10.55
C THR A 59 4.68 3.02 10.12
N MET A 60 5.01 3.05 8.82
CA MET A 60 5.69 4.17 8.14
C MET A 60 4.64 5.09 7.51
N GLY A 61 4.55 6.33 7.98
CA GLY A 61 3.79 7.40 7.32
C GLY A 61 4.60 8.03 6.19
N ILE A 62 4.01 8.18 5.00
CA ILE A 62 4.61 8.92 3.90
C ILE A 62 3.74 10.14 3.61
N VAL A 63 4.27 11.33 3.87
CA VAL A 63 3.53 12.59 3.73
C VAL A 63 4.16 13.45 2.64
N GLY A 64 3.33 14.25 1.97
CA GLY A 64 3.78 15.20 0.97
C GLY A 64 2.63 15.71 0.11
N GLU A 65 2.88 16.74 -0.69
CA GLU A 65 1.89 17.33 -1.59
C GLU A 65 1.38 16.36 -2.65
N THR A 66 0.19 16.63 -3.20
CA THR A 66 -0.33 15.85 -4.34
C THR A 66 0.62 15.95 -5.53
N GLY A 67 0.93 14.80 -6.15
CA GLY A 67 1.85 14.74 -7.28
C GLY A 67 3.35 14.66 -6.90
N CYS A 68 3.74 14.68 -5.62
CA CYS A 68 5.16 14.60 -5.23
C CYS A 68 5.79 13.19 -5.37
N GLY A 69 5.02 12.16 -5.81
CA GLY A 69 5.57 10.82 -6.09
C GLY A 69 5.17 9.71 -5.11
N LYS A 70 4.36 9.98 -4.06
CA LYS A 70 3.94 8.99 -3.04
C LYS A 70 3.33 7.71 -3.61
N SER A 71 2.30 7.85 -4.44
CA SER A 71 1.63 6.70 -5.07
C SER A 71 2.54 5.98 -6.07
N SER A 72 3.45 6.71 -6.74
CA SER A 72 4.45 6.10 -7.62
C SER A 72 5.44 5.25 -6.82
N LEU A 73 5.91 5.75 -5.67
CA LEU A 73 6.76 4.99 -4.76
C LEU A 73 6.06 3.70 -4.27
N ALA A 74 4.80 3.81 -3.80
CA ALA A 74 4.00 2.67 -3.37
C ALA A 74 3.89 1.59 -4.46
N ARG A 75 3.51 2.00 -5.68
CA ARG A 75 3.36 1.08 -6.83
C ARG A 75 4.68 0.47 -7.29
N ALA A 76 5.79 1.21 -7.16
CA ALA A 76 7.13 0.71 -7.45
C ALA A 76 7.54 -0.40 -6.46
N ILE A 77 7.31 -0.20 -5.16
CA ILE A 77 7.61 -1.18 -4.11
C ILE A 77 6.97 -2.54 -4.40
N ILE A 78 5.69 -2.57 -4.83
CA ILE A 78 4.97 -3.82 -5.13
C ILE A 78 5.12 -4.29 -6.60
N LYS A 79 6.03 -3.70 -7.36
CA LYS A 79 6.27 -4.02 -8.78
C LYS A 79 5.01 -3.89 -9.65
N MET A 80 4.17 -2.88 -9.41
CA MET A 80 3.07 -2.52 -10.32
C MET A 80 3.55 -1.63 -11.46
N ILE A 81 4.61 -0.84 -11.20
CA ILE A 81 5.29 -0.04 -12.22
C ILE A 81 6.79 -0.38 -12.23
N PRO A 82 7.47 -0.24 -13.37
CA PRO A 82 8.90 -0.45 -13.45
C PRO A 82 9.67 0.62 -12.68
N ILE A 83 10.77 0.23 -12.04
CA ILE A 83 11.74 1.16 -11.47
C ILE A 83 12.86 1.42 -12.49
N LYS A 84 13.47 2.60 -12.44
CA LYS A 84 14.67 2.95 -13.22
C LYS A 84 15.93 2.40 -12.57
N SER A 85 16.06 2.57 -11.25
CA SER A 85 17.17 2.10 -10.44
C SER A 85 16.73 1.84 -9.01
N GLY A 86 17.62 1.25 -8.21
CA GLY A 86 17.40 0.94 -6.81
C GLY A 86 17.02 -0.51 -6.57
N LYS A 87 16.75 -0.82 -5.30
CA LYS A 87 16.37 -2.18 -4.85
C LYS A 87 15.26 -2.11 -3.83
N VAL A 88 14.47 -3.17 -3.77
CA VAL A 88 13.48 -3.39 -2.73
C VAL A 88 13.72 -4.78 -2.15
N PHE A 89 14.02 -4.84 -0.87
CA PHE A 89 14.19 -6.11 -0.16
C PHE A 89 12.96 -6.40 0.68
N TRP A 90 12.43 -7.59 0.52
CA TRP A 90 11.38 -8.15 1.34
C TRP A 90 11.96 -9.29 2.16
N ARG A 91 12.07 -9.13 3.48
CA ARG A 91 12.71 -10.08 4.38
C ARG A 91 14.11 -10.52 3.91
N GLY A 92 14.88 -9.56 3.40
CA GLY A 92 16.25 -9.76 2.90
C GLY A 92 16.36 -10.19 1.43
N ASP A 93 15.26 -10.57 0.79
CA ASP A 93 15.27 -10.96 -0.63
C ASP A 93 14.96 -9.76 -1.54
N ASN A 94 15.84 -9.47 -2.52
CA ASN A 94 15.59 -8.43 -3.51
C ASN A 94 14.45 -8.83 -4.46
N ILE A 95 13.25 -8.27 -4.21
CA ILE A 95 12.05 -8.61 -4.97
C ILE A 95 12.04 -8.06 -6.39
N ILE A 96 12.85 -7.04 -6.70
CA ILE A 96 12.91 -6.46 -8.05
C ILE A 96 13.39 -7.50 -9.07
N SER A 97 14.32 -8.36 -8.68
CA SER A 97 14.87 -9.43 -9.52
C SER A 97 13.92 -10.65 -9.71
N PHE A 98 12.80 -10.69 -8.97
CA PHE A 98 11.92 -11.84 -8.97
C PHE A 98 11.19 -12.02 -10.30
N ASN A 99 11.11 -13.27 -10.75
CA ASN A 99 10.26 -13.68 -11.86
C ASN A 99 8.77 -13.64 -11.49
N LYS A 100 7.89 -13.84 -12.47
CA LYS A 100 6.43 -13.77 -12.29
C LYS A 100 5.91 -14.70 -11.17
N SER A 101 6.43 -15.91 -11.06
CA SER A 101 5.98 -16.89 -10.05
C SER A 101 6.36 -16.44 -8.62
N LYS A 102 7.60 -15.99 -8.41
CA LYS A 102 8.04 -15.46 -7.11
C LYS A 102 7.29 -14.17 -6.76
N THR A 103 7.08 -13.28 -7.74
CA THR A 103 6.29 -12.04 -7.54
C THR A 103 4.85 -12.36 -7.10
N GLN A 104 4.22 -13.40 -7.67
CA GLN A 104 2.88 -13.81 -7.27
C GLN A 104 2.82 -14.30 -5.81
N LYS A 105 3.87 -14.98 -5.34
CA LYS A 105 3.95 -15.40 -3.93
C LYS A 105 4.01 -14.20 -2.99
N ILE A 106 4.84 -13.20 -3.30
CA ILE A 106 4.96 -11.98 -2.48
C ILE A 106 3.66 -11.18 -2.46
N ARG A 107 2.90 -11.17 -3.56
CA ARG A 107 1.59 -10.50 -3.62
C ARG A 107 0.55 -11.07 -2.66
N LYS A 108 0.76 -12.24 -2.06
CA LYS A 108 -0.05 -12.70 -0.92
C LYS A 108 0.32 -11.98 0.38
N GLU A 109 1.60 -11.66 0.55
CA GLU A 109 2.13 -11.11 1.79
C GLU A 109 2.09 -9.58 1.80
N ILE A 110 2.13 -8.94 0.63
CA ILE A 110 2.06 -7.48 0.47
C ILE A 110 0.81 -7.13 -0.33
N GLN A 111 -0.10 -6.39 0.30
CA GLN A 111 -1.35 -5.94 -0.31
C GLN A 111 -1.42 -4.41 -0.36
N MET A 112 -2.31 -3.89 -1.20
CA MET A 112 -2.49 -2.45 -1.36
C MET A 112 -3.97 -2.06 -1.26
N ILE A 113 -4.24 -0.99 -0.51
CA ILE A 113 -5.52 -0.29 -0.46
C ILE A 113 -5.36 0.98 -1.30
N PHE A 114 -6.20 1.15 -2.31
CA PHE A 114 -6.12 2.23 -3.29
C PHE A 114 -6.87 3.48 -2.82
N GLN A 115 -6.50 4.63 -3.38
CA GLN A 115 -7.01 5.96 -3.05
C GLN A 115 -8.52 6.11 -3.32
N ASP A 116 -9.00 5.60 -4.45
CA ASP A 116 -10.43 5.66 -4.81
C ASP A 116 -11.08 4.29 -4.54
N PRO A 117 -11.92 4.19 -3.49
CA PRO A 117 -12.56 2.94 -3.15
C PRO A 117 -13.51 2.45 -4.25
N LEU A 118 -14.27 3.34 -4.90
CA LEU A 118 -15.22 2.95 -5.95
C LEU A 118 -14.52 2.50 -7.23
N ALA A 119 -13.53 3.28 -7.71
CA ALA A 119 -12.78 2.94 -8.91
C ALA A 119 -11.94 1.67 -8.71
N SER A 120 -11.61 1.31 -7.48
CA SER A 120 -10.86 0.08 -7.15
C SER A 120 -11.70 -1.19 -7.19
N LEU A 121 -13.03 -1.09 -7.13
CA LEU A 121 -13.96 -2.21 -7.11
C LEU A 121 -14.57 -2.42 -8.51
N ASN A 122 -14.64 -3.68 -8.95
CA ASN A 122 -15.31 -3.99 -10.22
C ASN A 122 -16.84 -3.83 -10.04
N PRO A 123 -17.50 -2.87 -10.73
CA PRO A 123 -18.93 -2.60 -10.55
C PRO A 123 -19.84 -3.73 -11.05
N ARG A 124 -19.32 -4.70 -11.79
CA ARG A 124 -20.05 -5.86 -12.32
C ARG A 124 -20.01 -7.08 -11.40
N MET A 125 -19.24 -7.02 -10.31
CA MET A 125 -19.09 -8.09 -9.33
C MET A 125 -19.85 -7.71 -8.05
N ASN A 126 -20.46 -8.69 -7.40
CA ASN A 126 -21.01 -8.48 -6.07
C ASN A 126 -19.90 -8.45 -5.00
N ILE A 127 -20.23 -8.00 -3.79
CA ILE A 127 -19.24 -7.81 -2.71
C ILE A 127 -18.55 -9.11 -2.34
N GLY A 128 -19.28 -10.22 -2.30
CA GLY A 128 -18.69 -11.53 -2.02
C GLY A 128 -17.67 -11.96 -3.06
N GLU A 129 -17.92 -11.67 -4.33
CA GLU A 129 -17.00 -11.95 -5.43
C GLU A 129 -15.75 -11.07 -5.34
N ILE A 130 -15.92 -9.77 -5.07
CA ILE A 130 -14.80 -8.81 -4.94
C ILE A 130 -13.88 -9.21 -3.78
N ILE A 131 -14.42 -9.50 -2.61
CA ILE A 131 -13.63 -9.86 -1.43
C ILE A 131 -12.98 -11.23 -1.62
N SER A 132 -13.65 -12.19 -2.28
CA SER A 132 -13.11 -13.54 -2.52
C SER A 132 -12.13 -13.65 -3.69
N GLU A 133 -12.04 -12.65 -4.57
CA GLU A 133 -11.17 -12.67 -5.76
C GLU A 133 -9.71 -13.02 -5.46
N PRO A 134 -9.05 -12.43 -4.44
CA PRO A 134 -7.68 -12.81 -4.08
C PRO A 134 -7.56 -14.27 -3.63
N LEU A 135 -8.56 -14.80 -2.90
CA LEU A 135 -8.57 -16.20 -2.50
C LEU A 135 -8.68 -17.14 -3.71
N ARG A 136 -9.58 -16.84 -4.65
CA ARG A 136 -9.74 -17.62 -5.88
C ARG A 136 -8.45 -17.63 -6.71
N THR A 137 -7.77 -16.50 -6.79
CA THR A 137 -6.50 -16.36 -7.53
C THR A 137 -5.37 -17.16 -6.90
N HIS A 138 -5.26 -17.12 -5.57
CA HIS A 138 -4.13 -17.71 -4.86
C HIS A 138 -4.39 -19.11 -4.31
N PHE A 139 -5.66 -19.49 -4.15
CA PHE A 139 -6.10 -20.78 -3.63
C PHE A 139 -7.21 -21.39 -4.50
N PRO A 140 -6.92 -21.73 -5.78
CA PRO A 140 -7.95 -22.14 -6.75
C PRO A 140 -8.67 -23.46 -6.38
N LYS A 141 -8.15 -24.21 -5.42
CA LYS A 141 -8.75 -25.46 -4.93
C LYS A 141 -9.70 -25.25 -3.73
N MET A 142 -9.87 -24.02 -3.24
CA MET A 142 -10.76 -23.71 -2.13
C MET A 142 -12.22 -23.92 -2.52
N THR A 143 -13.00 -24.54 -1.64
CA THR A 143 -14.42 -24.82 -1.92
C THR A 143 -15.24 -23.52 -1.88
N SER A 144 -16.39 -23.50 -2.57
CA SER A 144 -17.29 -22.34 -2.55
C SER A 144 -17.85 -22.05 -1.15
N ASN A 145 -18.00 -23.07 -0.31
CA ASN A 145 -18.47 -22.90 1.07
C ASN A 145 -17.40 -22.26 1.95
N ASP A 146 -16.12 -22.71 1.84
CA ASP A 146 -15.02 -22.10 2.58
C ASP A 146 -14.78 -20.65 2.17
N LEU A 147 -14.88 -20.34 0.86
CA LEU A 147 -14.81 -18.98 0.36
C LEU A 147 -15.88 -18.08 0.98
N LYS A 148 -17.15 -18.55 0.99
CA LYS A 148 -18.28 -17.79 1.58
C LYS A 148 -18.10 -17.57 3.08
N LEU A 149 -17.59 -18.58 3.80
CA LEU A 149 -17.34 -18.48 5.23
C LEU A 149 -16.29 -17.40 5.51
N GLN A 150 -15.13 -17.50 4.86
CA GLN A 150 -14.03 -16.52 5.05
C GLN A 150 -14.45 -15.10 4.66
N VAL A 151 -15.24 -14.94 3.59
CA VAL A 151 -15.74 -13.63 3.18
C VAL A 151 -16.68 -13.04 4.26
N ARG A 152 -17.60 -13.83 4.83
CA ARG A 152 -18.51 -13.37 5.88
C ARG A 152 -17.75 -12.94 7.14
N GLU A 153 -16.82 -13.77 7.61
CA GLU A 153 -15.94 -13.44 8.75
C GLU A 153 -15.15 -12.14 8.49
N MET A 154 -14.64 -11.97 7.27
CA MET A 154 -13.89 -10.76 6.92
C MET A 154 -14.81 -9.53 6.84
N MET A 155 -16.05 -9.68 6.33
CA MET A 155 -17.05 -8.60 6.34
C MET A 155 -17.37 -8.15 7.77
N GLU A 156 -17.61 -9.06 8.68
CA GLU A 156 -17.84 -8.75 10.11
C GLU A 156 -16.63 -8.01 10.70
N LYS A 157 -15.43 -8.49 10.42
CA LYS A 157 -14.17 -7.91 10.92
C LYS A 157 -13.99 -6.46 10.50
N VAL A 158 -14.41 -6.07 9.30
CA VAL A 158 -14.35 -4.68 8.83
C VAL A 158 -15.61 -3.88 9.14
N GLY A 159 -16.57 -4.45 9.88
CA GLY A 159 -17.80 -3.79 10.28
C GLY A 159 -18.84 -3.68 9.16
N LEU A 160 -18.88 -4.66 8.25
CA LEU A 160 -19.91 -4.82 7.23
C LEU A 160 -20.87 -5.97 7.62
N LEU A 161 -22.15 -5.81 7.32
CA LEU A 161 -23.14 -6.85 7.57
C LEU A 161 -22.99 -8.00 6.56
N PRO A 162 -22.81 -9.28 6.99
CA PRO A 162 -22.62 -10.42 6.09
C PRO A 162 -23.78 -10.73 5.16
N ASN A 163 -25.01 -10.30 5.51
CA ASN A 163 -26.19 -10.46 4.65
C ASN A 163 -26.14 -9.61 3.38
N LEU A 164 -25.24 -8.59 3.32
CA LEU A 164 -25.03 -7.73 2.16
C LEU A 164 -24.06 -8.34 1.12
N ILE A 165 -23.59 -9.57 1.32
CA ILE A 165 -22.58 -10.24 0.47
C ILE A 165 -22.95 -10.28 -1.02
N ASN A 166 -24.23 -10.34 -1.36
CA ASN A 166 -24.71 -10.42 -2.75
C ASN A 166 -25.00 -9.06 -3.39
N ARG A 167 -24.81 -7.95 -2.66
CA ARG A 167 -25.01 -6.60 -3.18
C ARG A 167 -23.84 -6.12 -4.02
N TYR A 168 -24.07 -5.08 -4.83
CA TYR A 168 -23.09 -4.49 -5.73
C TYR A 168 -22.51 -3.19 -5.16
N PRO A 169 -21.30 -2.77 -5.58
CA PRO A 169 -20.61 -1.59 -5.05
C PRO A 169 -21.45 -0.29 -5.08
N HIS A 170 -22.26 -0.07 -6.10
CA HIS A 170 -23.10 1.13 -6.25
C HIS A 170 -24.24 1.24 -5.22
N GLU A 171 -24.52 0.17 -4.46
CA GLU A 171 -25.51 0.16 -3.39
C GLU A 171 -24.92 0.55 -2.03
N PHE A 172 -23.62 0.90 -1.97
CA PHE A 172 -22.88 1.20 -0.74
C PHE A 172 -22.40 2.65 -0.70
N SER A 173 -22.28 3.20 0.53
CA SER A 173 -21.63 4.49 0.73
C SER A 173 -20.12 4.42 0.47
N GLY A 174 -19.47 5.56 0.26
CA GLY A 174 -18.01 5.63 0.06
C GLY A 174 -17.21 4.96 1.18
N GLY A 175 -17.61 5.20 2.44
CA GLY A 175 -16.97 4.57 3.60
C GLY A 175 -17.19 3.04 3.66
N GLN A 176 -18.34 2.55 3.22
CA GLN A 176 -18.60 1.11 3.09
C GLN A 176 -17.77 0.51 1.94
N CYS A 177 -17.66 1.18 0.80
CA CYS A 177 -16.78 0.76 -0.30
C CYS A 177 -15.31 0.69 0.14
N GLN A 178 -14.87 1.65 0.98
CA GLN A 178 -13.54 1.60 1.56
C GLN A 178 -13.35 0.37 2.45
N ARG A 179 -14.33 0.02 3.30
CA ARG A 179 -14.30 -1.20 4.11
C ARG A 179 -14.26 -2.47 3.26
N ILE A 180 -14.93 -2.50 2.10
CA ILE A 180 -14.84 -3.59 1.14
C ILE A 180 -13.43 -3.70 0.55
N GLY A 181 -12.81 -2.57 0.18
CA GLY A 181 -11.42 -2.53 -0.29
C GLY A 181 -10.42 -3.04 0.77
N ILE A 182 -10.63 -2.65 2.04
CA ILE A 182 -9.86 -3.14 3.18
C ILE A 182 -10.06 -4.65 3.37
N ALA A 183 -11.30 -5.14 3.34
CA ALA A 183 -11.62 -6.57 3.44
C ALA A 183 -10.93 -7.39 2.35
N ARG A 184 -10.96 -6.90 1.10
CA ARG A 184 -10.27 -7.53 -0.04
C ARG A 184 -8.76 -7.62 0.17
N ALA A 185 -8.14 -6.58 0.71
CA ALA A 185 -6.72 -6.58 0.99
C ALA A 185 -6.34 -7.54 2.15
N LEU A 186 -7.20 -7.63 3.17
CA LEU A 186 -6.97 -8.43 4.37
C LEU A 186 -7.25 -9.92 4.22
N ILE A 187 -8.07 -10.32 3.24
CA ILE A 187 -8.56 -11.71 3.12
C ILE A 187 -7.44 -12.74 2.95
N LEU A 188 -6.30 -12.32 2.41
CA LEU A 188 -5.09 -13.15 2.27
C LEU A 188 -4.23 -13.20 3.54
N LYS A 189 -4.61 -12.47 4.61
CA LYS A 189 -3.82 -12.32 5.84
C LYS A 189 -2.40 -11.84 5.55
N PRO A 190 -2.23 -10.70 4.87
CA PRO A 190 -0.92 -10.19 4.47
C PRO A 190 -0.06 -9.84 5.68
N LYS A 191 1.23 -9.57 5.44
CA LYS A 191 2.20 -9.08 6.43
C LYS A 191 2.44 -7.59 6.34
N LEU A 192 2.21 -7.03 5.15
CA LEU A 192 2.32 -5.59 4.88
C LEU A 192 1.10 -5.13 4.08
N ILE A 193 0.54 -4.00 4.48
CA ILE A 193 -0.46 -3.28 3.69
C ILE A 193 0.07 -1.89 3.37
N ILE A 194 0.02 -1.53 2.09
CA ILE A 194 0.29 -0.17 1.63
C ILE A 194 -1.05 0.52 1.42
N CYS A 195 -1.32 1.56 2.20
CA CYS A 195 -2.52 2.37 2.13
C CYS A 195 -2.21 3.65 1.35
N ASP A 196 -2.66 3.73 0.09
CA ASP A 196 -2.46 4.90 -0.77
C ASP A 196 -3.64 5.87 -0.60
N GLU A 197 -3.49 6.87 0.24
CA GLU A 197 -4.50 7.88 0.60
C GLU A 197 -5.89 7.27 0.95
N PRO A 198 -5.97 6.29 1.87
CA PRO A 198 -7.16 5.45 2.04
C PRO A 198 -8.39 6.18 2.59
N VAL A 199 -8.26 7.45 2.97
CA VAL A 199 -9.34 8.24 3.59
C VAL A 199 -9.57 9.60 2.90
N SER A 200 -8.79 9.95 1.87
CA SER A 200 -8.82 11.29 1.25
C SER A 200 -10.17 11.64 0.61
N ALA A 201 -10.92 10.65 0.13
CA ALA A 201 -12.23 10.84 -0.52
C ALA A 201 -13.42 10.70 0.44
N LEU A 202 -13.18 10.65 1.77
CA LEU A 202 -14.22 10.40 2.77
C LEU A 202 -14.46 11.61 3.67
N ASP A 203 -15.66 11.71 4.21
CA ASP A 203 -16.01 12.71 5.23
C ASP A 203 -15.18 12.51 6.51
N VAL A 204 -14.86 13.60 7.22
CA VAL A 204 -13.99 13.60 8.41
C VAL A 204 -14.42 12.59 9.47
N SER A 205 -15.73 12.43 9.71
CA SER A 205 -16.27 11.46 10.67
C SER A 205 -15.98 10.02 10.26
N ILE A 206 -16.04 9.72 8.97
CA ILE A 206 -15.77 8.39 8.41
C ILE A 206 -14.26 8.13 8.37
N GLN A 207 -13.44 9.16 8.07
CA GLN A 207 -11.97 9.05 8.11
C GLN A 207 -11.49 8.49 9.46
N GLY A 208 -11.96 9.06 10.58
CA GLY A 208 -11.61 8.59 11.92
C GLY A 208 -11.99 7.12 12.16
N GLN A 209 -13.15 6.69 11.67
CA GLN A 209 -13.58 5.30 11.78
C GLN A 209 -12.68 4.34 11.00
N ILE A 210 -12.28 4.70 9.77
CA ILE A 210 -11.39 3.88 8.95
C ILE A 210 -9.97 3.81 9.55
N ILE A 211 -9.45 4.91 10.08
CA ILE A 211 -8.15 4.95 10.73
C ILE A 211 -8.13 4.05 11.98
N ASN A 212 -9.17 4.15 12.82
CA ASN A 212 -9.31 3.30 14.00
C ASN A 212 -9.46 1.82 13.65
N LEU A 213 -10.21 1.51 12.57
CA LEU A 213 -10.33 0.15 12.05
C LEU A 213 -8.95 -0.39 11.63
N LEU A 214 -8.16 0.36 10.86
CA LEU A 214 -6.83 -0.05 10.43
C LEU A 214 -5.88 -0.27 11.61
N LYS A 215 -5.90 0.62 12.62
CA LYS A 215 -5.12 0.47 13.86
C LYS A 215 -5.51 -0.78 14.65
N SER A 216 -6.81 -1.03 14.80
CA SER A 216 -7.30 -2.22 15.50
C SER A 216 -6.82 -3.50 14.82
N ILE A 217 -6.96 -3.56 13.49
CA ILE A 217 -6.53 -4.71 12.69
C ILE A 217 -5.01 -4.88 12.70
N GLN A 218 -4.25 -3.77 12.63
CA GLN A 218 -2.80 -3.79 12.73
C GLN A 218 -2.34 -4.45 14.05
N ASN A 219 -2.92 -4.02 15.17
CA ASN A 219 -2.58 -4.55 16.49
C ASN A 219 -2.96 -6.04 16.62
N GLU A 220 -4.14 -6.42 16.13
CA GLU A 220 -4.63 -7.81 16.21
C GLU A 220 -3.79 -8.77 15.35
N LEU A 221 -3.47 -8.36 14.12
CA LEU A 221 -2.79 -9.22 13.15
C LEU A 221 -1.27 -9.01 13.11
N LYS A 222 -0.73 -8.06 13.90
CA LYS A 222 0.68 -7.62 13.88
C LYS A 222 1.13 -7.23 12.47
N LEU A 223 0.28 -6.49 11.75
CA LEU A 223 0.56 -6.02 10.40
C LEU A 223 1.56 -4.88 10.40
N SER A 224 2.44 -4.85 9.41
CA SER A 224 3.19 -3.64 9.08
C SER A 224 2.36 -2.78 8.12
N LEU A 225 2.45 -1.45 8.24
CA LEU A 225 1.73 -0.53 7.38
C LEU A 225 2.67 0.48 6.72
N ILE A 226 2.43 0.78 5.45
CA ILE A 226 2.88 2.03 4.82
C ILE A 226 1.63 2.87 4.60
N PHE A 227 1.53 4.00 5.29
CA PHE A 227 0.35 4.86 5.25
C PHE A 227 0.68 6.17 4.53
N ILE A 228 0.14 6.32 3.32
CA ILE A 228 0.34 7.49 2.49
C ILE A 228 -0.82 8.46 2.70
N THR A 229 -0.51 9.72 2.97
CA THR A 229 -1.50 10.80 3.14
C THR A 229 -0.86 12.14 2.82
N HIS A 230 -1.69 13.15 2.55
CA HIS A 230 -1.27 14.55 2.50
C HIS A 230 -1.55 15.28 3.83
N ASP A 231 -2.23 14.64 4.78
CA ASP A 231 -2.55 15.19 6.11
C ASP A 231 -1.54 14.70 7.16
N LEU A 232 -0.73 15.65 7.66
CA LEU A 232 0.28 15.38 8.68
C LEU A 232 -0.33 14.97 10.02
N SER A 233 -1.54 15.45 10.36
CA SER A 233 -2.22 15.14 11.61
C SER A 233 -2.64 13.67 11.62
N ILE A 234 -3.17 13.18 10.50
CA ILE A 234 -3.51 11.77 10.30
C ILE A 234 -2.24 10.91 10.36
N ALA A 235 -1.18 11.32 9.65
CA ALA A 235 0.09 10.60 9.67
C ALA A 235 0.66 10.47 11.09
N LYS A 236 0.70 11.55 11.86
CA LYS A 236 1.13 11.53 13.26
C LYS A 236 0.30 10.59 14.14
N HIS A 237 -1.00 10.51 13.87
CA HIS A 237 -1.88 9.67 14.67
C HIS A 237 -1.68 8.17 14.42
N ILE A 238 -1.36 7.74 13.18
CA ILE A 238 -1.30 6.32 12.83
C ILE A 238 0.13 5.77 12.77
N SER A 239 1.14 6.61 12.52
CA SER A 239 2.48 6.16 12.19
C SER A 239 3.42 6.13 13.38
N ASP A 240 4.40 5.24 13.38
CA ASP A 240 5.53 5.21 14.28
C ASP A 240 6.66 6.12 13.79
N ASN A 241 6.93 6.08 12.48
CA ASN A 241 7.86 6.95 11.78
C ASN A 241 7.18 7.65 10.62
N ILE A 242 7.63 8.87 10.30
CA ILE A 242 7.09 9.68 9.21
C ILE A 242 8.23 10.08 8.29
N MET A 243 8.02 9.86 6.99
CA MET A 243 8.89 10.36 5.92
C MET A 243 8.14 11.43 5.12
N VAL A 244 8.77 12.59 4.96
CA VAL A 244 8.25 13.68 4.12
C VAL A 244 8.84 13.54 2.72
N LEU A 245 7.96 13.42 1.72
CA LEU A 245 8.32 13.33 0.32
C LEU A 245 8.04 14.68 -0.38
N TYR A 246 9.05 15.20 -1.08
CA TYR A 246 8.95 16.45 -1.83
C TYR A 246 9.66 16.31 -3.18
N PHE A 247 8.93 16.56 -4.28
CA PHE A 247 9.43 16.37 -5.67
C PHE A 247 10.19 15.06 -5.90
N GLY A 248 9.63 13.96 -5.43
CA GLY A 248 10.20 12.62 -5.60
C GLY A 248 11.35 12.27 -4.65
N LYS A 249 11.75 13.16 -3.75
CA LYS A 249 12.85 12.94 -2.79
C LYS A 249 12.35 12.89 -1.35
N SER A 250 12.95 12.07 -0.54
CA SER A 250 12.76 12.13 0.92
C SER A 250 13.58 13.29 1.48
N VAL A 251 12.90 14.28 2.07
CA VAL A 251 13.56 15.48 2.62
C VAL A 251 13.73 15.40 4.11
N GLU A 252 12.88 14.64 4.80
CA GLU A 252 12.91 14.46 6.25
C GLU A 252 12.37 13.09 6.62
N MET A 253 12.95 12.46 7.64
CA MET A 253 12.44 11.22 8.24
C MET A 253 12.68 11.27 9.75
N ASN A 254 11.59 11.20 10.52
CA ASN A 254 11.62 11.27 11.97
C ASN A 254 10.60 10.33 12.61
N SER A 255 10.82 9.99 13.90
CA SER A 255 9.78 9.36 14.71
C SER A 255 8.57 10.29 14.81
N SER A 256 7.37 9.73 14.83
CA SER A 256 6.12 10.49 14.99
C SER A 256 5.92 11.02 16.41
N LYS A 257 6.72 10.56 17.37
CA LYS A 257 6.70 10.95 18.81
C LYS A 257 7.67 12.07 19.11
#